data_f7f0d4e94e4210d9f592bbecbf356952
#
_entry.id   f7f0d4e94e4210d9f592bbecbf356952
#
_cell.length_a   1.000
_cell.length_b   1.000
_cell.length_c   1.000
_cell.angle_alpha   90.00
_cell.angle_beta   90.00
_cell.angle_gamma   90.00
#
_symmetry.space_group_name_H-M   'P 1'
#
loop_
_entity.id
_entity.type
_entity.pdbx_description
1 polymer ?
#
loop_
_entity_poly.entity_id
_entity_poly.type
_entity_poly.pdbx_seq_one_letter_code
_entity_poly.pdbx_strand_id
1 'polypeptide(L)'
;MARVGIMETAIRDGHQSLLATRMRTEDMIPILEKMDAVGYHAIECWGGATFDTMLRFLKEDPWARLREVKKRLPKTQTQMLLRGQNAIGYRHYADDVVREFCDRSVQNGMDIFRIFDALNDTRNLATAFEAVKKSGGHVQGTICYTVSPVHTVDKFAAMATEMVGMGADSLCIKDMAGLLSPMMAKALVTRIKADHPEMLLQMHCHDTSGYSEMAYLMGVQAGADVIDTAISPLAGGTSQPATETLVAALSEDPELATGLDMGLLGEIAVYFKEVRRRYWKFESNLLGIDAGVLSHQVPGGMISNLVGQMREQGQESKLPEVLLENARVRADFGYPPLVTPSSQIVGTQAVLNVLTGKRYGNVTKETKNLAKGMYGTTGQPISAEILQTILGDEQPITHRPADDLQPELGAAADEIGDLAENIDDVLSYVMFPQPAREYLQWRKEGGGPERELVAAVIGAMFVRPKKATAGQAPVLMAANGAVEQWKSYGRQRQMR
;
A
#
# COMPACT_ATOMS: atom_id res chain seq x y z
N MET A 1 -4.63 27.23 -15.05
CA MET A 1 -4.26 26.14 -15.95
C MET A 1 -4.27 24.86 -15.15
N ALA A 2 -4.99 23.85 -15.56
CA ALA A 2 -4.97 22.56 -14.89
C ALA A 2 -3.56 21.97 -15.04
N ARG A 3 -2.89 21.75 -13.94
CA ARG A 3 -1.59 21.11 -13.88
C ARG A 3 -1.79 19.70 -13.38
N VAL A 4 -1.00 18.75 -13.89
CA VAL A 4 -1.02 17.38 -13.36
C VAL A 4 -0.54 17.42 -11.91
N GLY A 5 -1.40 16.97 -11.00
CA GLY A 5 -1.05 16.82 -9.59
C GLY A 5 -0.15 15.61 -9.36
N ILE A 6 0.77 15.72 -8.42
CA ILE A 6 1.61 14.60 -7.97
C ILE A 6 1.21 14.23 -6.55
N MET A 7 0.92 12.96 -6.32
CA MET A 7 0.83 12.40 -4.98
C MET A 7 2.11 11.63 -4.65
N GLU A 8 2.76 11.98 -3.55
CA GLU A 8 3.97 11.35 -3.08
C GLU A 8 3.65 10.16 -2.15
N THR A 9 4.22 9.00 -2.44
CA THR A 9 3.93 7.74 -1.73
C THR A 9 5.06 7.22 -0.85
N ALA A 10 6.22 7.87 -0.83
CA ALA A 10 7.45 7.38 -0.18
C ALA A 10 7.25 6.97 1.28
N ILE A 11 6.46 7.74 2.05
CA ILE A 11 6.26 7.49 3.49
C ILE A 11 5.11 6.53 3.81
N ARG A 12 4.47 5.94 2.80
CA ARG A 12 3.51 4.84 2.95
C ARG A 12 3.83 3.70 1.97
N ASP A 13 3.42 3.78 0.68
CA ASP A 13 3.49 2.66 -0.26
C ASP A 13 4.94 2.40 -0.72
N GLY A 14 5.72 3.44 -0.95
CA GLY A 14 7.12 3.30 -1.37
C GLY A 14 7.94 2.46 -0.39
N HIS A 15 7.95 2.85 0.91
CA HIS A 15 8.69 2.06 1.89
C HIS A 15 7.99 0.75 2.29
N GLN A 16 6.65 0.67 2.12
CA GLN A 16 5.95 -0.60 2.27
C GLN A 16 6.43 -1.61 1.23
N SER A 17 6.54 -1.19 -0.02
CA SER A 17 6.89 -2.02 -1.16
C SER A 17 8.37 -2.44 -1.18
N LEU A 18 9.27 -1.54 -0.78
CA LEU A 18 10.72 -1.76 -0.90
C LEU A 18 11.40 -2.13 0.40
N LEU A 19 10.88 -1.69 1.56
CA LEU A 19 11.52 -1.80 2.86
C LEU A 19 10.65 -2.56 3.88
N ALA A 20 9.78 -3.43 3.42
CA ALA A 20 8.86 -4.23 4.24
C ALA A 20 8.13 -3.39 5.32
N THR A 21 7.78 -2.14 5.02
CA THR A 21 7.10 -1.18 5.91
C THR A 21 7.92 -0.81 7.18
N ARG A 22 9.24 -0.98 7.18
CA ARG A 22 10.07 -0.83 8.38
C ARG A 22 10.53 0.59 8.69
N MET A 23 10.26 1.59 7.83
CA MET A 23 10.67 2.97 8.08
C MET A 23 10.00 3.53 9.33
N ARG A 24 10.81 4.05 10.25
CA ARG A 24 10.37 4.63 11.52
C ARG A 24 9.87 6.05 11.37
N THR A 25 9.02 6.47 12.31
CA THR A 25 8.52 7.86 12.37
C THR A 25 9.66 8.88 12.45
N GLU A 26 10.68 8.61 13.24
CA GLU A 26 11.85 9.49 13.39
C GLU A 26 12.62 9.74 12.09
N ASP A 27 12.55 8.79 11.13
CA ASP A 27 13.18 8.92 9.81
C ASP A 27 12.29 9.65 8.78
N MET A 28 11.01 9.84 9.08
CA MET A 28 10.08 10.61 8.23
C MET A 28 10.01 12.08 8.63
N ILE A 29 9.93 12.34 9.93
CA ILE A 29 9.68 13.67 10.49
C ILE A 29 10.64 14.76 9.99
N PRO A 30 11.97 14.57 9.91
CA PRO A 30 12.89 15.64 9.57
C PRO A 30 12.75 16.21 8.17
N ILE A 31 12.13 15.46 7.24
CA ILE A 31 12.00 15.87 5.84
C ILE A 31 10.63 16.44 5.49
N LEU A 32 9.62 16.25 6.36
CA LEU A 32 8.23 16.60 6.04
C LEU A 32 8.01 18.07 5.71
N GLU A 33 8.69 18.99 6.40
CA GLU A 33 8.54 20.42 6.11
C GLU A 33 9.03 20.77 4.68
N LYS A 34 10.07 20.11 4.18
CA LYS A 34 10.49 20.24 2.80
C LYS A 34 9.49 19.60 1.84
N MET A 35 8.96 18.45 2.19
CA MET A 35 7.91 17.80 1.40
C MET A 35 6.64 18.67 1.31
N ASP A 36 6.25 19.35 2.41
CA ASP A 36 5.13 20.29 2.40
C ASP A 36 5.38 21.53 1.50
N ALA A 37 6.65 21.91 1.33
CA ALA A 37 7.04 23.07 0.51
C ALA A 37 7.09 22.75 -0.99
N VAL A 38 7.17 21.49 -1.41
CA VAL A 38 7.26 21.06 -2.82
C VAL A 38 6.02 21.45 -3.62
N GLY A 39 4.84 21.37 -3.01
CA GLY A 39 3.56 21.63 -3.68
C GLY A 39 2.89 20.36 -4.20
N TYR A 40 3.11 19.20 -3.60
CA TYR A 40 2.37 17.98 -3.88
C TYR A 40 0.85 18.17 -3.74
N HIS A 41 0.10 17.45 -4.57
CA HIS A 41 -1.37 17.36 -4.42
C HIS A 41 -1.74 16.74 -3.07
N ALA A 42 -1.08 15.64 -2.71
CA ALA A 42 -1.22 14.98 -1.43
C ALA A 42 0.03 14.13 -1.13
N ILE A 43 0.17 13.71 0.13
CA ILE A 43 1.18 12.74 0.55
C ILE A 43 0.46 11.56 1.19
N GLU A 44 0.68 10.37 0.63
CA GLU A 44 0.16 9.14 1.21
C GLU A 44 1.03 8.72 2.40
N CYS A 45 0.45 8.70 3.61
CA CYS A 45 1.20 8.55 4.85
C CYS A 45 0.73 7.39 5.75
N TRP A 46 -0.44 6.79 5.46
CA TRP A 46 -1.05 5.84 6.37
C TRP A 46 -1.82 4.73 5.64
N GLY A 47 -1.97 3.55 6.30
CA GLY A 47 -2.68 2.39 5.77
C GLY A 47 -2.48 1.15 6.64
N GLY A 48 -3.10 0.04 6.26
CA GLY A 48 -3.15 -1.17 7.09
C GLY A 48 -1.79 -1.76 7.43
N ALA A 49 -0.92 -1.97 6.44
CA ALA A 49 0.40 -2.54 6.69
C ALA A 49 1.29 -1.62 7.53
N THR A 50 1.17 -0.29 7.34
CA THR A 50 1.88 0.70 8.15
C THR A 50 1.44 0.61 9.61
N PHE A 51 0.13 0.58 9.84
CA PHE A 51 -0.46 0.50 11.17
C PHE A 51 -0.04 -0.80 11.90
N ASP A 52 -0.22 -1.96 11.25
CA ASP A 52 0.16 -3.27 11.81
C ASP A 52 1.66 -3.34 12.14
N THR A 53 2.50 -2.87 11.20
CA THR A 53 3.97 -2.87 11.40
C THR A 53 4.40 -2.00 12.57
N MET A 54 3.76 -0.86 12.77
CA MET A 54 4.06 0.04 13.89
C MET A 54 3.80 -0.63 15.23
N LEU A 55 2.68 -1.29 15.39
CA LEU A 55 2.35 -2.03 16.62
C LEU A 55 3.25 -3.25 16.81
N ARG A 56 3.38 -4.07 15.77
CA ARG A 56 4.01 -5.39 15.82
C ARG A 56 5.53 -5.32 15.93
N PHE A 57 6.16 -4.45 15.15
CA PHE A 57 7.61 -4.48 14.96
C PHE A 57 8.33 -3.22 15.42
N LEU A 58 7.69 -2.05 15.29
CA LEU A 58 8.36 -0.78 15.59
C LEU A 58 8.12 -0.30 17.01
N LYS A 59 7.08 -0.80 17.68
CA LYS A 59 6.63 -0.31 18.98
C LYS A 59 6.36 1.20 18.95
N GLU A 60 5.66 1.65 17.92
CA GLU A 60 5.25 3.04 17.71
C GLU A 60 3.73 3.14 17.71
N ASP A 61 3.20 4.28 18.19
CA ASP A 61 1.78 4.60 18.16
C ASP A 61 1.37 5.06 16.75
N PRO A 62 0.48 4.31 16.04
CA PRO A 62 0.06 4.67 14.70
C PRO A 62 -0.71 6.00 14.64
N TRP A 63 -1.51 6.30 15.64
CA TRP A 63 -2.30 7.52 15.72
C TRP A 63 -1.41 8.73 16.01
N ALA A 64 -0.42 8.58 16.89
CA ALA A 64 0.57 9.61 17.15
C ALA A 64 1.38 9.95 15.88
N ARG A 65 1.77 8.93 15.08
CA ARG A 65 2.44 9.18 13.80
C ARG A 65 1.58 10.03 12.88
N LEU A 66 0.28 9.70 12.74
CA LEU A 66 -0.62 10.47 11.89
C LEU A 66 -0.69 11.94 12.33
N ARG A 67 -0.88 12.18 13.63
CA ARG A 67 -0.91 13.55 14.20
C ARG A 67 0.39 14.31 13.94
N GLU A 68 1.53 13.64 14.14
CA GLU A 68 2.85 14.26 13.93
C GLU A 68 3.13 14.57 12.45
N VAL A 69 2.71 13.68 11.53
CA VAL A 69 2.79 13.93 10.10
C VAL A 69 1.92 15.11 9.71
N LYS A 70 0.63 15.12 10.10
CA LYS A 70 -0.30 16.20 9.76
C LYS A 70 0.17 17.56 10.28
N LYS A 71 0.71 17.60 11.50
CA LYS A 71 1.25 18.82 12.09
C LYS A 71 2.35 19.47 11.24
N ARG A 72 3.11 18.68 10.49
CA ARG A 72 4.22 19.15 9.63
C ARG A 72 3.84 19.32 8.17
N LEU A 73 2.62 18.96 7.82
CA LEU A 73 2.05 19.11 6.47
C LEU A 73 0.85 20.10 6.50
N PRO A 74 1.05 21.38 6.90
CA PRO A 74 -0.07 22.32 7.01
C PRO A 74 -0.68 22.72 5.66
N LYS A 75 0.06 22.57 4.55
CA LYS A 75 -0.38 22.95 3.20
C LYS A 75 -0.77 21.74 2.37
N THR A 76 -0.10 20.61 2.58
CA THR A 76 -0.27 19.39 1.78
C THR A 76 -1.28 18.47 2.44
N GLN A 77 -2.22 17.94 1.65
CA GLN A 77 -3.20 16.98 2.14
C GLN A 77 -2.54 15.64 2.48
N THR A 78 -3.02 15.03 3.57
CA THR A 78 -2.65 13.67 3.93
C THR A 78 -3.60 12.68 3.29
N GLN A 79 -3.08 11.56 2.82
CA GLN A 79 -3.90 10.50 2.25
C GLN A 79 -3.61 9.16 2.90
N MET A 80 -4.65 8.32 3.02
CA MET A 80 -4.53 6.94 3.44
C MET A 80 -5.17 5.97 2.46
N LEU A 81 -4.72 4.72 2.53
CA LEU A 81 -5.37 3.58 1.86
C LEU A 81 -6.33 2.89 2.85
N LEU A 82 -7.63 2.85 2.49
CA LEU A 82 -8.69 2.22 3.29
C LEU A 82 -9.36 1.10 2.50
N ARG A 83 -9.46 -0.09 3.09
CA ARG A 83 -10.00 -1.29 2.44
C ARG A 83 -11.52 -1.44 2.67
N GLY A 84 -12.32 -0.43 2.34
CA GLY A 84 -13.78 -0.49 2.51
C GLY A 84 -14.18 -1.10 3.86
N GLN A 85 -14.99 -2.16 3.83
CA GLN A 85 -15.47 -2.84 5.04
C GLN A 85 -14.37 -3.52 5.88
N ASN A 86 -13.20 -3.76 5.30
CA ASN A 86 -12.03 -4.28 6.02
C ASN A 86 -11.24 -3.17 6.74
N ALA A 87 -11.63 -1.92 6.60
CA ALA A 87 -10.91 -0.77 7.13
C ALA A 87 -9.39 -0.87 6.83
N ILE A 88 -8.57 -1.13 7.85
CA ILE A 88 -7.13 -1.36 7.68
C ILE A 88 -6.71 -2.82 7.93
N GLY A 89 -7.66 -3.70 8.27
CA GLY A 89 -7.40 -5.10 8.60
C GLY A 89 -7.56 -6.08 7.43
N TYR A 90 -7.73 -7.35 7.77
CA TYR A 90 -7.76 -8.47 6.82
C TYR A 90 -9.09 -9.24 6.82
N ARG A 91 -10.09 -8.76 7.56
CA ARG A 91 -11.47 -9.29 7.59
C ARG A 91 -12.45 -8.14 7.45
N HIS A 92 -13.72 -8.45 7.22
CA HIS A 92 -14.78 -7.46 7.40
C HIS A 92 -14.95 -7.15 8.88
N TYR A 93 -15.13 -5.88 9.19
CA TYR A 93 -15.50 -5.38 10.52
C TYR A 93 -16.96 -4.97 10.54
N ALA A 94 -17.57 -4.96 11.71
CA ALA A 94 -18.91 -4.42 11.86
C ALA A 94 -18.94 -2.91 11.55
N ASP A 95 -20.12 -2.42 11.18
CA ASP A 95 -20.29 -1.03 10.73
C ASP A 95 -19.93 0.00 11.79
N ASP A 96 -20.11 -0.29 13.09
CA ASP A 96 -19.71 0.58 14.18
C ASP A 96 -18.21 0.81 14.21
N VAL A 97 -17.41 -0.24 13.97
CA VAL A 97 -15.95 -0.16 13.88
C VAL A 97 -15.51 0.68 12.70
N VAL A 98 -16.10 0.45 11.51
CA VAL A 98 -15.72 1.20 10.29
C VAL A 98 -16.05 2.69 10.44
N ARG A 99 -17.24 3.01 10.99
CA ARG A 99 -17.66 4.40 11.21
C ARG A 99 -16.76 5.10 12.20
N GLU A 100 -16.49 4.49 13.35
CA GLU A 100 -15.62 5.10 14.37
C GLU A 100 -14.20 5.26 13.86
N PHE A 101 -13.65 4.25 13.16
CA PHE A 101 -12.31 4.33 12.58
C PHE A 101 -12.18 5.50 11.58
N CYS A 102 -13.17 5.69 10.70
CA CYS A 102 -13.15 6.81 9.75
C CYS A 102 -13.23 8.16 10.47
N ASP A 103 -14.14 8.29 11.44
CA ASP A 103 -14.31 9.51 12.21
C ASP A 103 -13.02 9.88 12.98
N ARG A 104 -12.45 8.92 13.69
CA ARG A 104 -11.17 9.10 14.41
C ARG A 104 -10.01 9.44 13.49
N SER A 105 -9.97 8.83 12.29
CA SER A 105 -8.92 9.13 11.30
C SER A 105 -8.99 10.59 10.84
N VAL A 106 -10.18 11.12 10.55
CA VAL A 106 -10.38 12.53 10.20
C VAL A 106 -9.97 13.43 11.36
N GLN A 107 -10.42 13.15 12.59
CA GLN A 107 -10.08 13.91 13.79
C GLN A 107 -8.56 13.94 14.07
N ASN A 108 -7.85 12.86 13.73
CA ASN A 108 -6.40 12.77 13.87
C ASN A 108 -5.63 13.37 12.68
N GLY A 109 -6.32 13.93 11.68
CA GLY A 109 -5.72 14.73 10.61
C GLY A 109 -5.58 14.02 9.26
N MET A 110 -6.41 13.00 8.99
CA MET A 110 -6.51 12.40 7.66
C MET A 110 -7.47 13.19 6.78
N ASP A 111 -7.00 13.64 5.60
CA ASP A 111 -7.80 14.45 4.69
C ASP A 111 -8.48 13.57 3.61
N ILE A 112 -7.72 12.70 2.92
CA ILE A 112 -8.19 11.91 1.78
C ILE A 112 -8.18 10.43 2.11
N PHE A 113 -9.31 9.78 1.89
CA PHE A 113 -9.48 8.35 2.07
C PHE A 113 -9.58 7.68 0.70
N ARG A 114 -8.53 6.98 0.28
CA ARG A 114 -8.53 6.11 -0.89
C ARG A 114 -9.21 4.80 -0.52
N ILE A 115 -10.49 4.69 -0.85
CA ILE A 115 -11.34 3.58 -0.40
C ILE A 115 -11.51 2.58 -1.54
N PHE A 116 -11.10 1.33 -1.32
CA PHE A 116 -11.21 0.25 -2.29
C PHE A 116 -11.76 -1.02 -1.66
N ASP A 117 -12.30 -1.91 -2.49
CA ASP A 117 -12.60 -3.29 -2.13
C ASP A 117 -11.75 -4.26 -2.96
N ALA A 118 -11.25 -5.33 -2.34
CA ALA A 118 -10.36 -6.29 -3.00
C ALA A 118 -11.02 -7.04 -4.17
N LEU A 119 -12.35 -7.19 -4.15
CA LEU A 119 -13.12 -7.83 -5.21
C LEU A 119 -13.79 -6.82 -6.15
N ASN A 120 -13.66 -5.51 -5.87
CA ASN A 120 -14.40 -4.43 -6.50
C ASN A 120 -15.92 -4.51 -6.25
N ASP A 121 -16.33 -5.05 -5.10
CA ASP A 121 -17.72 -5.05 -4.67
C ASP A 121 -18.06 -3.72 -4.00
N THR A 122 -18.77 -2.85 -4.70
CA THR A 122 -19.14 -1.50 -4.26
C THR A 122 -19.97 -1.48 -2.98
N ARG A 123 -20.73 -2.55 -2.68
CA ARG A 123 -21.51 -2.69 -1.43
C ARG A 123 -20.59 -2.64 -0.20
N ASN A 124 -19.36 -3.14 -0.31
CA ASN A 124 -18.36 -3.10 0.76
C ASN A 124 -17.72 -1.71 0.98
N LEU A 125 -18.00 -0.74 0.09
CA LEU A 125 -17.53 0.64 0.21
C LEU A 125 -18.53 1.53 0.96
N ALA A 126 -19.81 1.17 0.98
CA ALA A 126 -20.90 2.05 1.38
C ALA A 126 -20.74 2.67 2.77
N THR A 127 -20.45 1.85 3.78
CA THR A 127 -20.28 2.32 5.18
C THR A 127 -19.09 3.26 5.31
N ALA A 128 -17.97 2.96 4.64
CA ALA A 128 -16.78 3.82 4.69
C ALA A 128 -17.02 5.14 3.96
N PHE A 129 -17.70 5.14 2.80
CA PHE A 129 -18.07 6.35 2.06
C PHE A 129 -18.94 7.27 2.93
N GLU A 130 -20.03 6.71 3.50
CA GLU A 130 -20.92 7.46 4.40
C GLU A 130 -20.15 8.06 5.58
N ALA A 131 -19.34 7.24 6.26
CA ALA A 131 -18.63 7.64 7.47
C ALA A 131 -17.63 8.77 7.19
N VAL A 132 -16.79 8.62 6.14
CA VAL A 132 -15.79 9.65 5.77
C VAL A 132 -16.49 10.97 5.40
N LYS A 133 -17.55 10.92 4.60
CA LYS A 133 -18.34 12.12 4.24
C LYS A 133 -18.91 12.81 5.47
N LYS A 134 -19.53 12.04 6.37
CA LYS A 134 -20.13 12.57 7.60
C LYS A 134 -19.09 13.23 8.50
N SER A 135 -17.88 12.70 8.55
CA SER A 135 -16.77 13.25 9.35
C SER A 135 -16.04 14.42 8.66
N GLY A 136 -16.40 14.76 7.41
CA GLY A 136 -15.81 15.88 6.65
C GLY A 136 -14.53 15.54 5.92
N GLY A 137 -14.20 14.25 5.75
CA GLY A 137 -13.08 13.78 4.93
C GLY A 137 -13.42 13.70 3.45
N HIS A 138 -12.41 13.61 2.60
CA HIS A 138 -12.53 13.45 1.15
C HIS A 138 -12.58 11.96 0.78
N VAL A 139 -13.64 11.56 0.09
CA VAL A 139 -13.85 10.17 -0.38
C VAL A 139 -13.27 10.00 -1.77
N GLN A 140 -12.20 9.21 -1.89
CA GLN A 140 -11.67 8.78 -3.17
C GLN A 140 -12.12 7.34 -3.47
N GLY A 141 -13.11 7.20 -4.39
CA GLY A 141 -13.58 5.89 -4.85
C GLY A 141 -12.53 5.21 -5.74
N THR A 142 -12.18 3.96 -5.45
CA THR A 142 -11.01 3.34 -6.07
C THR A 142 -11.35 2.04 -6.77
N ILE A 143 -10.97 1.96 -8.04
CA ILE A 143 -11.08 0.78 -8.89
C ILE A 143 -9.79 -0.04 -8.75
N CYS A 144 -9.87 -1.27 -8.28
CA CYS A 144 -8.76 -2.22 -8.36
C CYS A 144 -8.64 -2.73 -9.80
N TYR A 145 -7.67 -2.19 -10.53
CA TYR A 145 -7.44 -2.59 -11.91
C TYR A 145 -6.89 -4.02 -11.99
N THR A 146 -7.38 -4.76 -12.94
CA THR A 146 -6.88 -6.10 -13.26
C THR A 146 -7.21 -6.47 -14.71
N VAL A 147 -6.54 -7.48 -15.25
CA VAL A 147 -6.75 -7.97 -16.62
C VAL A 147 -7.44 -9.32 -16.56
N SER A 148 -8.55 -9.46 -17.28
CA SER A 148 -9.25 -10.72 -17.49
C SER A 148 -10.27 -10.59 -18.63
N PRO A 149 -10.88 -11.69 -19.12
CA PRO A 149 -11.92 -11.63 -20.15
C PRO A 149 -13.16 -10.83 -19.74
N VAL A 150 -13.39 -10.63 -18.42
CA VAL A 150 -14.60 -9.96 -17.91
C VAL A 150 -14.36 -8.52 -17.45
N HIS A 151 -13.09 -8.10 -17.32
CA HIS A 151 -12.72 -6.75 -16.91
C HIS A 151 -12.46 -5.88 -18.15
N THR A 152 -13.52 -5.25 -18.63
CA THR A 152 -13.50 -4.36 -19.82
C THR A 152 -13.48 -2.89 -19.40
N VAL A 153 -13.15 -1.99 -20.33
CA VAL A 153 -13.24 -0.54 -20.12
C VAL A 153 -14.64 -0.15 -19.67
N ASP A 154 -15.69 -0.68 -20.32
CA ASP A 154 -17.09 -0.37 -19.97
C ASP A 154 -17.45 -0.83 -18.57
N LYS A 155 -16.96 -1.99 -18.14
CA LYS A 155 -17.20 -2.48 -16.77
C LYS A 155 -16.53 -1.59 -15.70
N PHE A 156 -15.29 -1.18 -15.93
CA PHE A 156 -14.63 -0.24 -15.03
C PHE A 156 -15.27 1.14 -15.02
N ALA A 157 -15.73 1.64 -16.19
CA ALA A 157 -16.45 2.90 -16.28
C ALA A 157 -17.81 2.86 -15.57
N ALA A 158 -18.54 1.75 -15.69
CA ALA A 158 -19.78 1.55 -14.95
C ALA A 158 -19.55 1.56 -13.42
N MET A 159 -18.47 0.94 -12.95
CA MET A 159 -18.07 0.97 -11.54
C MET A 159 -17.70 2.39 -11.08
N ALA A 160 -16.97 3.16 -11.91
CA ALA A 160 -16.69 4.57 -11.65
C ALA A 160 -17.99 5.36 -11.47
N THR A 161 -18.96 5.19 -12.38
CA THR A 161 -20.28 5.82 -12.32
C THR A 161 -21.05 5.45 -11.05
N GLU A 162 -20.98 4.19 -10.63
CA GLU A 162 -21.59 3.74 -9.37
C GLU A 162 -20.97 4.43 -8.16
N MET A 163 -19.63 4.51 -8.08
CA MET A 163 -18.93 5.21 -6.98
C MET A 163 -19.25 6.71 -6.96
N VAL A 164 -19.39 7.36 -8.12
CA VAL A 164 -19.85 8.75 -8.22
C VAL A 164 -21.27 8.87 -7.67
N GLY A 165 -22.17 7.95 -8.03
CA GLY A 165 -23.53 7.89 -7.49
C GLY A 165 -23.59 7.66 -5.98
N MET A 166 -22.62 6.96 -5.41
CA MET A 166 -22.44 6.78 -3.96
C MET A 166 -21.87 8.01 -3.25
N GLY A 167 -21.44 9.03 -3.98
CA GLY A 167 -20.94 10.29 -3.45
C GLY A 167 -19.41 10.37 -3.35
N ALA A 168 -18.65 9.66 -4.18
CA ALA A 168 -17.21 9.87 -4.27
C ALA A 168 -16.89 11.34 -4.65
N ASP A 169 -15.87 11.92 -4.03
CA ASP A 169 -15.36 13.26 -4.34
C ASP A 169 -14.30 13.22 -5.45
N SER A 170 -13.63 12.09 -5.59
CA SER A 170 -12.67 11.79 -6.66
C SER A 170 -12.64 10.29 -6.94
N LEU A 171 -12.02 9.92 -8.05
CA LEU A 171 -11.82 8.53 -8.44
C LEU A 171 -10.33 8.17 -8.55
N CYS A 172 -10.00 6.90 -8.35
CA CYS A 172 -8.65 6.38 -8.57
C CYS A 172 -8.68 5.06 -9.35
N ILE A 173 -7.86 4.97 -10.40
CA ILE A 173 -7.53 3.71 -11.06
C ILE A 173 -6.28 3.18 -10.35
N LYS A 174 -6.40 2.04 -9.64
CA LYS A 174 -5.33 1.46 -8.85
C LYS A 174 -4.84 0.15 -9.43
N ASP A 175 -3.65 0.18 -10.01
CA ASP A 175 -2.93 -0.99 -10.54
C ASP A 175 -1.82 -1.43 -9.59
N MET A 176 -2.10 -2.42 -8.76
CA MET A 176 -1.16 -2.95 -7.77
C MET A 176 -0.14 -3.93 -8.37
N ALA A 177 -0.38 -4.44 -9.57
CA ALA A 177 0.43 -5.46 -10.19
C ALA A 177 1.28 -4.95 -11.37
N GLY A 178 1.10 -3.70 -11.79
CA GLY A 178 1.77 -3.14 -12.95
C GLY A 178 1.27 -3.71 -14.28
N LEU A 179 -0.04 -3.97 -14.39
CA LEU A 179 -0.68 -4.59 -15.57
C LEU A 179 -1.32 -3.58 -16.51
N LEU A 180 -1.49 -2.33 -16.08
CA LEU A 180 -2.16 -1.29 -16.85
C LEU A 180 -1.28 -0.85 -18.01
N SER A 181 -1.58 -1.38 -19.22
CA SER A 181 -0.85 -0.99 -20.42
C SER A 181 -1.12 0.47 -20.79
N PRO A 182 -0.18 1.15 -21.48
CA PRO A 182 -0.36 2.54 -21.88
C PRO A 182 -1.63 2.80 -22.69
N MET A 183 -1.96 1.90 -23.61
CA MET A 183 -3.15 2.03 -24.45
C MET A 183 -4.44 1.81 -23.66
N MET A 184 -4.43 0.89 -22.69
CA MET A 184 -5.56 0.67 -21.79
C MET A 184 -5.74 1.84 -20.83
N ALA A 185 -4.67 2.43 -20.31
CA ALA A 185 -4.69 3.64 -19.50
C ALA A 185 -5.39 4.79 -20.25
N LYS A 186 -4.98 5.04 -21.50
CA LYS A 186 -5.62 6.03 -22.36
C LYS A 186 -7.11 5.75 -22.54
N ALA A 187 -7.47 4.52 -22.92
CA ALA A 187 -8.84 4.14 -23.20
C ALA A 187 -9.75 4.30 -21.96
N LEU A 188 -9.27 3.83 -20.80
CA LEU A 188 -10.03 3.86 -19.54
C LEU A 188 -10.20 5.29 -19.02
N VAL A 189 -9.13 6.09 -19.02
CA VAL A 189 -9.19 7.49 -18.62
C VAL A 189 -10.11 8.29 -19.54
N THR A 190 -9.96 8.14 -20.88
CA THR A 190 -10.83 8.81 -21.84
C THR A 190 -12.30 8.47 -21.59
N ARG A 191 -12.60 7.20 -21.31
CA ARG A 191 -13.99 6.77 -21.09
C ARG A 191 -14.54 7.32 -19.77
N ILE A 192 -13.82 7.26 -18.68
CA ILE A 192 -14.27 7.78 -17.39
C ILE A 192 -14.46 9.30 -17.45
N LYS A 193 -13.53 10.03 -18.09
CA LYS A 193 -13.63 11.49 -18.25
C LYS A 193 -14.75 11.91 -19.22
N ALA A 194 -15.10 11.07 -20.18
CA ALA A 194 -16.28 11.32 -21.03
C ALA A 194 -17.59 11.18 -20.24
N ASP A 195 -17.69 10.20 -19.35
CA ASP A 195 -18.86 9.99 -18.50
C ASP A 195 -18.93 11.01 -17.34
N HIS A 196 -17.78 11.44 -16.80
CA HIS A 196 -17.66 12.30 -15.61
C HIS A 196 -16.54 13.35 -15.80
N PRO A 197 -16.73 14.37 -16.67
CA PRO A 197 -15.69 15.32 -17.05
C PRO A 197 -15.13 16.14 -15.88
N GLU A 198 -15.95 16.49 -14.90
CA GLU A 198 -15.54 17.31 -13.73
C GLU A 198 -14.95 16.48 -12.59
N MET A 199 -15.06 15.16 -12.65
CA MET A 199 -14.54 14.29 -11.59
C MET A 199 -13.02 14.22 -11.64
N LEU A 200 -12.35 14.57 -10.55
CA LEU A 200 -10.91 14.37 -10.41
C LEU A 200 -10.59 12.88 -10.54
N LEU A 201 -9.71 12.53 -11.47
CA LEU A 201 -9.30 11.15 -11.73
C LEU A 201 -7.81 10.98 -11.46
N GLN A 202 -7.48 10.12 -10.52
CA GLN A 202 -6.13 9.80 -10.11
C GLN A 202 -5.70 8.43 -10.65
N MET A 203 -4.41 8.29 -10.98
CA MET A 203 -3.82 7.01 -11.37
C MET A 203 -2.75 6.59 -10.36
N HIS A 204 -2.82 5.34 -9.95
CA HIS A 204 -1.84 4.69 -9.08
C HIS A 204 -1.36 3.39 -9.74
N CYS A 205 -0.09 3.31 -10.09
CA CYS A 205 0.49 2.13 -10.71
C CYS A 205 1.79 1.73 -10.01
N HIS A 206 1.94 0.44 -9.71
CA HIS A 206 3.23 -0.12 -9.34
C HIS A 206 4.06 -0.38 -10.59
N ASP A 207 5.35 -0.13 -10.52
CA ASP A 207 6.25 -0.21 -11.69
C ASP A 207 6.85 -1.61 -11.91
N THR A 208 6.17 -2.64 -11.43
CA THR A 208 6.67 -4.02 -11.49
C THR A 208 6.97 -4.48 -12.92
N SER A 209 6.12 -4.14 -13.88
CA SER A 209 6.30 -4.54 -15.29
C SER A 209 7.11 -3.54 -16.14
N GLY A 210 7.35 -2.34 -15.63
CA GLY A 210 7.94 -1.23 -16.40
C GLY A 210 6.95 -0.52 -17.33
N TYR A 211 5.63 -0.69 -17.12
CA TYR A 211 4.61 0.01 -17.90
C TYR A 211 4.22 1.37 -17.34
N SER A 212 4.50 1.62 -16.07
CA SER A 212 3.83 2.66 -15.29
C SER A 212 4.08 4.07 -15.80
N GLU A 213 5.33 4.42 -16.17
CA GLU A 213 5.65 5.75 -16.73
C GLU A 213 4.90 6.00 -18.03
N MET A 214 4.88 5.01 -18.92
CA MET A 214 4.16 5.10 -20.20
C MET A 214 2.65 5.14 -19.98
N ALA A 215 2.12 4.36 -19.03
CA ALA A 215 0.70 4.37 -18.68
C ALA A 215 0.28 5.72 -18.10
N TYR A 216 1.12 6.32 -17.25
CA TYR A 216 0.86 7.66 -16.71
C TYR A 216 0.89 8.73 -17.79
N LEU A 217 1.90 8.73 -18.68
CA LEU A 217 1.96 9.69 -19.79
C LEU A 217 0.69 9.60 -20.65
N MET A 218 0.27 8.39 -21.03
CA MET A 218 -0.94 8.20 -21.82
C MET A 218 -2.21 8.56 -21.06
N GLY A 219 -2.24 8.34 -19.77
CA GLY A 219 -3.36 8.69 -18.90
C GLY A 219 -3.53 10.19 -18.72
N VAL A 220 -2.44 10.94 -18.43
CA VAL A 220 -2.53 12.40 -18.27
C VAL A 220 -2.84 13.09 -19.59
N GLN A 221 -2.34 12.59 -20.71
CA GLN A 221 -2.75 13.06 -22.05
C GLN A 221 -4.22 12.79 -22.35
N ALA A 222 -4.82 11.78 -21.72
CA ALA A 222 -6.24 11.46 -21.84
C ALA A 222 -7.13 12.21 -20.81
N GLY A 223 -6.52 12.99 -19.91
CA GLY A 223 -7.24 13.82 -18.94
C GLY A 223 -7.19 13.32 -17.49
N ALA A 224 -6.31 12.40 -17.13
CA ALA A 224 -6.07 12.11 -15.71
C ALA A 224 -5.46 13.34 -15.02
N ASP A 225 -5.96 13.66 -13.82
CA ASP A 225 -5.63 14.90 -13.11
C ASP A 225 -4.46 14.74 -12.15
N VAL A 226 -4.28 13.53 -11.56
CA VAL A 226 -3.26 13.25 -10.54
C VAL A 226 -2.62 11.89 -10.80
N ILE A 227 -1.30 11.79 -10.59
CA ILE A 227 -0.57 10.53 -10.64
C ILE A 227 0.22 10.30 -9.35
N ASP A 228 0.33 9.03 -8.97
CA ASP A 228 1.07 8.61 -7.78
C ASP A 228 2.52 8.28 -8.14
N THR A 229 3.44 8.88 -7.40
CA THR A 229 4.87 8.66 -7.60
C THR A 229 5.57 8.43 -6.27
N ALA A 230 6.80 7.97 -6.31
CA ALA A 230 7.67 7.95 -5.14
C ALA A 230 8.99 8.66 -5.46
N ILE A 231 9.53 9.42 -4.50
CA ILE A 231 10.85 10.02 -4.64
C ILE A 231 11.89 8.95 -5.03
N SER A 232 12.79 9.25 -5.96
CA SER A 232 13.61 8.25 -6.67
C SER A 232 14.30 7.19 -5.83
N PRO A 233 14.81 7.45 -4.61
CA PRO A 233 15.38 6.39 -3.77
C PRO A 233 14.36 5.35 -3.29
N LEU A 234 13.06 5.66 -3.33
CA LEU A 234 11.96 4.78 -2.91
C LEU A 234 11.01 4.44 -4.08
N ALA A 235 11.46 4.61 -5.31
CA ALA A 235 10.70 4.38 -6.54
C ALA A 235 11.13 3.09 -7.28
N GLY A 236 10.32 2.69 -8.26
CA GLY A 236 10.61 1.62 -9.21
C GLY A 236 10.35 0.20 -8.68
N GLY A 237 10.38 -0.77 -9.57
CA GLY A 237 10.11 -2.16 -9.25
C GLY A 237 8.72 -2.36 -8.62
N THR A 238 8.66 -2.87 -7.40
CA THR A 238 7.38 -3.05 -6.68
C THR A 238 6.81 -1.77 -6.06
N SER A 239 7.50 -0.63 -6.20
CA SER A 239 7.02 0.71 -5.82
C SER A 239 6.44 1.46 -7.03
N GLN A 240 6.15 2.75 -6.88
CA GLN A 240 5.64 3.62 -7.93
C GLN A 240 6.79 4.20 -8.77
N PRO A 241 6.50 4.79 -9.96
CA PRO A 241 7.48 5.54 -10.75
C PRO A 241 8.16 6.68 -9.98
N ALA A 242 9.37 7.03 -10.41
CA ALA A 242 10.14 8.10 -9.78
C ALA A 242 9.51 9.47 -10.00
N THR A 243 9.28 10.22 -8.91
CA THR A 243 8.71 11.56 -8.91
C THR A 243 9.50 12.51 -9.83
N GLU A 244 10.83 12.59 -9.65
CA GLU A 244 11.68 13.51 -10.39
C GLU A 244 11.67 13.23 -11.90
N THR A 245 11.61 11.94 -12.27
CA THR A 245 11.58 11.55 -13.70
C THR A 245 10.30 12.02 -14.37
N LEU A 246 9.15 11.81 -13.73
CA LEU A 246 7.86 12.21 -14.27
C LEU A 246 7.67 13.72 -14.26
N VAL A 247 8.10 14.41 -13.20
CA VAL A 247 8.07 15.88 -13.15
C VAL A 247 8.91 16.48 -14.27
N ALA A 248 10.12 15.96 -14.52
CA ALA A 248 10.96 16.42 -15.60
C ALA A 248 10.33 16.16 -16.98
N ALA A 249 9.83 14.94 -17.23
CA ALA A 249 9.22 14.57 -18.51
C ALA A 249 7.95 15.38 -18.80
N LEU A 250 7.06 15.56 -17.81
CA LEU A 250 5.82 16.32 -17.97
C LEU A 250 6.06 17.82 -18.12
N SER A 251 7.20 18.35 -17.64
CA SER A 251 7.53 19.77 -17.76
C SER A 251 7.84 20.20 -19.20
N GLU A 252 8.09 19.26 -20.11
CA GLU A 252 8.31 19.53 -21.55
C GLU A 252 7.02 19.99 -22.24
N ASP A 253 5.85 19.66 -21.68
CA ASP A 253 4.55 20.13 -22.16
C ASP A 253 3.90 21.06 -21.10
N PRO A 254 3.73 22.37 -21.42
CA PRO A 254 3.15 23.32 -20.48
C PRO A 254 1.74 22.98 -19.99
N GLU A 255 0.96 22.18 -20.74
CA GLU A 255 -0.38 21.74 -20.34
C GLU A 255 -0.32 20.59 -19.31
N LEU A 256 0.76 19.81 -19.30
CA LEU A 256 0.97 18.69 -18.40
C LEU A 256 1.91 19.01 -17.22
N ALA A 257 2.57 20.17 -17.26
CA ALA A 257 3.57 20.56 -16.27
C ALA A 257 3.01 20.54 -14.84
N THR A 258 3.72 19.89 -13.93
CA THR A 258 3.30 19.74 -12.52
C THR A 258 3.54 21.04 -11.71
N GLY A 259 4.56 21.81 -12.08
CA GLY A 259 4.99 23.01 -11.38
C GLY A 259 5.74 22.75 -10.07
N LEU A 260 6.17 21.51 -9.80
CA LEU A 260 6.96 21.18 -8.63
C LEU A 260 8.42 21.64 -8.77
N ASP A 261 9.05 21.98 -7.63
CA ASP A 261 10.45 22.44 -7.58
C ASP A 261 11.41 21.25 -7.62
N MET A 262 12.11 21.08 -8.76
CA MET A 262 13.10 20.02 -8.95
C MET A 262 14.30 20.13 -8.00
N GLY A 263 14.64 21.32 -7.51
CA GLY A 263 15.71 21.52 -6.54
C GLY A 263 15.33 20.91 -5.18
N LEU A 264 14.11 21.21 -4.70
CA LEU A 264 13.56 20.60 -3.47
C LEU A 264 13.43 19.10 -3.61
N LEU A 265 12.95 18.59 -4.74
CA LEU A 265 12.88 17.15 -5.00
C LEU A 265 14.25 16.49 -4.91
N GLY A 266 15.30 17.11 -5.47
CA GLY A 266 16.67 16.63 -5.36
C GLY A 266 17.18 16.57 -3.92
N GLU A 267 16.86 17.56 -3.07
CA GLU A 267 17.22 17.55 -1.66
C GLU A 267 16.51 16.43 -0.89
N ILE A 268 15.22 16.21 -1.18
CA ILE A 268 14.42 15.13 -0.60
C ILE A 268 14.98 13.76 -1.02
N ALA A 269 15.37 13.62 -2.29
CA ALA A 269 15.98 12.39 -2.79
C ALA A 269 17.32 12.08 -2.10
N VAL A 270 18.16 13.08 -1.88
CA VAL A 270 19.43 12.91 -1.12
C VAL A 270 19.13 12.41 0.29
N TYR A 271 18.14 12.97 0.97
CA TYR A 271 17.71 12.53 2.31
C TYR A 271 17.26 11.07 2.31
N PHE A 272 16.30 10.70 1.47
CA PHE A 272 15.78 9.33 1.45
C PHE A 272 16.80 8.29 0.96
N LYS A 273 17.80 8.69 0.17
CA LYS A 273 18.92 7.81 -0.19
C LYS A 273 19.70 7.36 1.04
N GLU A 274 19.94 8.26 2.01
CA GLU A 274 20.61 7.91 3.25
C GLU A 274 19.68 7.14 4.20
N VAL A 275 18.39 7.49 4.25
CA VAL A 275 17.39 6.71 5.00
C VAL A 275 17.33 5.28 4.49
N ARG A 276 17.18 5.06 3.17
CA ARG A 276 17.08 3.73 2.56
C ARG A 276 18.26 2.84 2.93
N ARG A 277 19.49 3.37 2.98
CA ARG A 277 20.68 2.63 3.37
C ARG A 277 20.60 2.03 4.78
N ARG A 278 19.89 2.65 5.69
CA ARG A 278 19.70 2.14 7.06
C ARG A 278 18.79 0.90 7.09
N TYR A 279 17.92 0.76 6.09
CA TYR A 279 16.91 -0.29 5.97
C TYR A 279 17.26 -1.39 4.99
N TRP A 280 18.48 -1.43 4.45
CA TRP A 280 18.91 -2.40 3.43
C TRP A 280 18.58 -3.87 3.76
N LYS A 281 18.54 -4.23 5.04
CA LYS A 281 18.23 -5.59 5.52
C LYS A 281 16.79 -6.01 5.22
N PHE A 282 15.92 -5.06 4.99
CA PHE A 282 14.51 -5.26 4.73
C PHE A 282 14.16 -5.12 3.25
N GLU A 283 15.14 -4.79 2.40
CA GLU A 283 14.91 -4.70 0.96
C GLU A 283 14.49 -6.05 0.39
N SER A 284 13.48 -6.02 -0.49
CA SER A 284 13.08 -7.22 -1.23
C SER A 284 14.17 -7.58 -2.24
N ASN A 285 14.35 -8.88 -2.51
CA ASN A 285 15.25 -9.34 -3.57
C ASN A 285 14.68 -9.10 -4.98
N LEU A 286 13.47 -8.54 -5.09
CA LEU A 286 12.81 -8.18 -6.34
C LEU A 286 13.21 -6.74 -6.71
N LEU A 287 14.45 -6.59 -7.13
CA LEU A 287 14.99 -5.31 -7.60
C LEU A 287 14.78 -5.17 -9.12
N GLY A 288 14.21 -4.04 -9.53
CA GLY A 288 13.99 -3.73 -10.93
C GLY A 288 12.69 -4.29 -11.51
N ILE A 289 12.64 -4.37 -12.84
CA ILE A 289 11.45 -4.76 -13.61
C ILE A 289 11.34 -6.27 -13.68
N ASP A 290 10.14 -6.79 -13.41
CA ASP A 290 9.73 -8.17 -13.66
C ASP A 290 8.63 -8.20 -14.74
N ALA A 291 9.03 -8.25 -16.01
CA ALA A 291 8.09 -8.35 -17.12
C ALA A 291 7.31 -9.68 -17.16
N GLY A 292 7.71 -10.69 -16.38
CA GLY A 292 6.98 -11.95 -16.24
C GLY A 292 5.56 -11.75 -15.72
N VAL A 293 5.33 -10.69 -14.91
CA VAL A 293 3.99 -10.36 -14.38
C VAL A 293 2.96 -10.16 -15.50
N LEU A 294 3.36 -9.68 -16.68
CA LEU A 294 2.49 -9.50 -17.83
C LEU A 294 1.93 -10.83 -18.37
N SER A 295 2.65 -11.94 -18.17
CA SER A 295 2.24 -13.27 -18.60
C SER A 295 1.42 -14.01 -17.55
N HIS A 296 1.88 -14.06 -16.30
CA HIS A 296 1.21 -14.83 -15.24
C HIS A 296 0.25 -13.99 -14.39
N GLN A 297 0.27 -12.65 -14.51
CA GLN A 297 -0.60 -11.71 -13.80
C GLN A 297 -0.56 -11.84 -12.25
N VAL A 298 0.51 -12.40 -11.72
CA VAL A 298 0.71 -12.60 -10.29
C VAL A 298 1.63 -11.50 -9.78
N PRO A 299 1.18 -10.65 -8.82
CA PRO A 299 2.01 -9.59 -8.27
C PRO A 299 3.31 -10.12 -7.66
N GLY A 300 4.41 -9.38 -7.77
CA GLY A 300 5.74 -9.81 -7.31
C GLY A 300 5.79 -10.26 -5.85
N GLY A 301 5.11 -9.55 -4.94
CA GLY A 301 4.99 -9.96 -3.54
C GLY A 301 4.28 -11.31 -3.34
N MET A 302 3.30 -11.63 -4.20
CA MET A 302 2.64 -12.93 -4.18
C MET A 302 3.57 -14.05 -4.67
N ILE A 303 4.36 -13.81 -5.74
CA ILE A 303 5.33 -14.79 -6.23
C ILE A 303 6.33 -15.14 -5.14
N SER A 304 6.86 -14.14 -4.42
CA SER A 304 7.79 -14.37 -3.31
C SER A 304 7.19 -15.27 -2.22
N ASN A 305 5.91 -15.06 -1.90
CA ASN A 305 5.19 -15.91 -0.95
C ASN A 305 5.00 -17.34 -1.47
N LEU A 306 4.63 -17.51 -2.76
CA LEU A 306 4.49 -18.84 -3.38
C LEU A 306 5.83 -19.58 -3.41
N VAL A 307 6.92 -18.92 -3.81
CA VAL A 307 8.27 -19.48 -3.78
C VAL A 307 8.65 -19.91 -2.37
N GLY A 308 8.38 -19.06 -1.36
CA GLY A 308 8.62 -19.40 0.05
C GLY A 308 7.87 -20.66 0.48
N GLN A 309 6.58 -20.73 0.23
CA GLN A 309 5.74 -21.91 0.53
C GLN A 309 6.23 -23.16 -0.18
N MET A 310 6.60 -23.07 -1.48
CA MET A 310 7.10 -24.21 -2.24
C MET A 310 8.47 -24.68 -1.73
N ARG A 311 9.33 -23.74 -1.29
CA ARG A 311 10.64 -24.04 -0.68
C ARG A 311 10.48 -24.79 0.64
N GLU A 312 9.60 -24.32 1.52
CA GLU A 312 9.32 -25.00 2.79
C GLU A 312 8.82 -26.42 2.59
N GLN A 313 8.14 -26.69 1.46
CA GLN A 313 7.66 -28.01 1.09
C GLN A 313 8.67 -28.84 0.25
N GLY A 314 9.84 -28.27 -0.07
CA GLY A 314 10.84 -28.93 -0.94
C GLY A 314 10.35 -29.19 -2.38
N GLN A 315 9.43 -28.37 -2.88
CA GLN A 315 8.74 -28.54 -4.16
C GLN A 315 8.93 -27.35 -5.12
N GLU A 316 10.05 -26.62 -5.02
CA GLU A 316 10.31 -25.42 -5.84
C GLU A 316 10.22 -25.71 -7.36
N SER A 317 10.56 -26.90 -7.79
CA SER A 317 10.48 -27.32 -9.20
C SER A 317 9.06 -27.28 -9.79
N LYS A 318 8.04 -27.32 -8.95
CA LYS A 318 6.62 -27.25 -9.38
C LYS A 318 6.09 -25.82 -9.49
N LEU A 319 6.90 -24.79 -9.24
CA LEU A 319 6.45 -23.40 -9.33
C LEU A 319 5.79 -23.06 -10.68
N PRO A 320 6.30 -23.48 -11.85
CA PRO A 320 5.62 -23.24 -13.13
C PRO A 320 4.20 -23.84 -13.19
N GLU A 321 4.00 -25.03 -12.62
CA GLU A 321 2.68 -25.67 -12.54
C GLU A 321 1.74 -24.88 -11.62
N VAL A 322 2.25 -24.39 -10.49
CA VAL A 322 1.48 -23.56 -9.56
C VAL A 322 1.04 -22.23 -10.21
N LEU A 323 1.89 -21.58 -11.00
CA LEU A 323 1.54 -20.35 -11.71
C LEU A 323 0.44 -20.60 -12.76
N LEU A 324 0.48 -21.71 -13.48
CA LEU A 324 -0.58 -22.10 -14.41
C LEU A 324 -1.89 -22.42 -13.66
N GLU A 325 -1.80 -23.16 -12.56
CA GLU A 325 -2.98 -23.49 -11.75
C GLU A 325 -3.57 -22.25 -11.06
N ASN A 326 -2.73 -21.27 -10.69
CA ASN A 326 -3.19 -20.01 -10.15
C ASN A 326 -4.13 -19.26 -11.11
N ALA A 327 -3.80 -19.26 -12.41
CA ALA A 327 -4.65 -18.66 -13.43
C ALA A 327 -6.00 -19.40 -13.55
N ARG A 328 -6.01 -20.74 -13.43
CA ARG A 328 -7.23 -21.56 -13.46
C ARG A 328 -8.09 -21.33 -12.22
N VAL A 329 -7.49 -21.37 -11.04
CA VAL A 329 -8.21 -21.10 -9.78
C VAL A 329 -8.81 -19.69 -9.80
N ARG A 330 -8.06 -18.70 -10.30
CA ARG A 330 -8.57 -17.34 -10.47
C ARG A 330 -9.79 -17.28 -11.39
N ALA A 331 -9.76 -18.01 -12.51
CA ALA A 331 -10.90 -18.09 -13.43
C ALA A 331 -12.11 -18.77 -12.79
N ASP A 332 -11.91 -19.86 -12.04
CA ASP A 332 -12.97 -20.58 -11.31
C ASP A 332 -13.66 -19.68 -10.30
N PHE A 333 -12.91 -18.76 -9.65
CA PHE A 333 -13.46 -17.77 -8.71
C PHE A 333 -13.99 -16.49 -9.39
N GLY A 334 -14.25 -16.51 -10.69
CA GLY A 334 -14.83 -15.37 -11.40
C GLY A 334 -13.88 -14.19 -11.58
N TYR A 335 -12.60 -14.46 -11.71
CA TYR A 335 -11.53 -13.49 -11.99
C TYR A 335 -11.40 -12.37 -10.94
N PRO A 336 -11.28 -12.65 -9.64
CA PRO A 336 -11.01 -11.59 -8.67
C PRO A 336 -9.71 -10.84 -9.02
N PRO A 337 -9.61 -9.53 -8.74
CA PRO A 337 -8.33 -8.86 -8.73
C PRO A 337 -7.37 -9.55 -7.74
N LEU A 338 -6.09 -9.70 -8.12
CA LEU A 338 -5.10 -10.34 -7.26
C LEU A 338 -4.47 -9.32 -6.31
N VAL A 339 -5.24 -8.91 -5.32
CA VAL A 339 -4.85 -8.02 -4.22
C VAL A 339 -5.09 -8.74 -2.89
N THR A 340 -4.56 -8.22 -1.79
CA THR A 340 -4.83 -8.82 -0.45
C THR A 340 -6.31 -8.63 -0.06
N PRO A 341 -7.07 -9.68 0.35
CA PRO A 341 -6.64 -11.06 0.60
C PRO A 341 -6.80 -12.03 -0.58
N SER A 342 -7.49 -11.65 -1.67
CA SER A 342 -7.85 -12.54 -2.79
C SER A 342 -6.63 -13.22 -3.42
N SER A 343 -5.50 -12.49 -3.57
CA SER A 343 -4.25 -13.05 -4.10
C SER A 343 -3.73 -14.22 -3.26
N GLN A 344 -3.79 -14.10 -1.94
CA GLN A 344 -3.34 -15.15 -1.03
C GLN A 344 -4.25 -16.37 -1.08
N ILE A 345 -5.57 -16.16 -1.14
CA ILE A 345 -6.57 -17.23 -1.22
C ILE A 345 -6.37 -18.05 -2.49
N VAL A 346 -6.32 -17.37 -3.65
CA VAL A 346 -6.13 -18.00 -4.96
C VAL A 346 -4.80 -18.73 -5.03
N GLY A 347 -3.71 -18.09 -4.57
CA GLY A 347 -2.37 -18.68 -4.58
C GLY A 347 -2.25 -19.91 -3.70
N THR A 348 -2.72 -19.84 -2.47
CA THR A 348 -2.68 -20.99 -1.54
C THR A 348 -3.50 -22.17 -2.09
N GLN A 349 -4.68 -21.91 -2.67
CA GLN A 349 -5.48 -22.96 -3.29
C GLN A 349 -4.79 -23.57 -4.51
N ALA A 350 -4.11 -22.77 -5.34
CA ALA A 350 -3.33 -23.27 -6.46
C ALA A 350 -2.18 -24.18 -6.01
N VAL A 351 -1.45 -23.79 -4.97
CA VAL A 351 -0.39 -24.64 -4.37
C VAL A 351 -0.99 -25.97 -3.88
N LEU A 352 -2.10 -25.94 -3.15
CA LEU A 352 -2.74 -27.16 -2.65
C LEU A 352 -3.18 -28.08 -3.79
N ASN A 353 -3.77 -27.54 -4.85
CA ASN A 353 -4.20 -28.32 -6.01
C ASN A 353 -3.01 -29.06 -6.67
N VAL A 354 -1.87 -28.38 -6.84
CA VAL A 354 -0.67 -28.97 -7.45
C VAL A 354 0.00 -29.98 -6.53
N LEU A 355 0.12 -29.68 -5.24
CA LEU A 355 0.77 -30.59 -4.29
C LEU A 355 0.00 -31.87 -4.06
N THR A 356 -1.34 -31.81 -4.03
CA THR A 356 -2.21 -32.98 -3.81
C THR A 356 -2.49 -33.73 -5.12
N GLY A 357 -2.20 -33.15 -6.28
CA GLY A 357 -2.55 -33.71 -7.60
C GLY A 357 -4.06 -33.75 -7.87
N LYS A 358 -4.87 -33.12 -7.03
CA LYS A 358 -6.34 -33.09 -7.15
C LYS A 358 -6.87 -31.68 -6.92
N ARG A 359 -7.51 -31.10 -7.94
CA ARG A 359 -8.13 -29.78 -7.83
C ARG A 359 -9.25 -29.80 -6.78
N TYR A 360 -9.18 -28.86 -5.84
CA TYR A 360 -10.13 -28.74 -4.73
C TYR A 360 -10.27 -30.02 -3.86
N GLY A 361 -9.25 -30.91 -3.90
CA GLY A 361 -9.20 -32.05 -3.00
C GLY A 361 -9.06 -31.67 -1.53
N ASN A 362 -8.32 -30.59 -1.29
CA ASN A 362 -8.21 -29.86 -0.01
C ASN A 362 -8.61 -28.42 -0.23
N VAL A 363 -9.60 -27.94 0.50
CA VAL A 363 -10.11 -26.57 0.41
C VAL A 363 -9.85 -25.86 1.72
N THR A 364 -9.18 -24.69 1.68
CA THR A 364 -8.98 -23.88 2.87
C THR A 364 -10.28 -23.22 3.31
N LYS A 365 -10.34 -22.79 4.58
CA LYS A 365 -11.47 -22.02 5.10
C LYS A 365 -11.68 -20.73 4.30
N GLU A 366 -10.57 -20.05 3.96
CA GLU A 366 -10.59 -18.81 3.20
C GLU A 366 -11.10 -19.03 1.77
N THR A 367 -10.69 -20.11 1.12
CA THR A 367 -11.20 -20.52 -0.21
C THR A 367 -12.70 -20.79 -0.16
N LYS A 368 -13.15 -21.53 0.86
CA LYS A 368 -14.57 -21.80 1.09
C LYS A 368 -15.36 -20.50 1.34
N ASN A 369 -14.82 -19.61 2.16
CA ASN A 369 -15.44 -18.32 2.44
C ASN A 369 -15.51 -17.43 1.18
N LEU A 370 -14.50 -17.45 0.29
CA LEU A 370 -14.54 -16.73 -0.99
C LEU A 370 -15.66 -17.29 -1.88
N ALA A 371 -15.74 -18.61 -2.02
CA ALA A 371 -16.82 -19.26 -2.78
C ALA A 371 -18.21 -18.97 -2.20
N LYS A 372 -18.32 -18.84 -0.87
CA LYS A 372 -19.55 -18.51 -0.17
C LYS A 372 -19.95 -17.03 -0.28
N GLY A 373 -19.08 -16.17 -0.82
CA GLY A 373 -19.34 -14.73 -0.96
C GLY A 373 -19.06 -13.91 0.29
N MET A 374 -18.37 -14.47 1.30
CA MET A 374 -18.07 -13.80 2.59
C MET A 374 -17.07 -12.64 2.45
N TYR A 375 -16.49 -12.44 1.28
CA TYR A 375 -15.64 -11.27 0.94
C TYR A 375 -16.34 -10.31 -0.02
N GLY A 376 -17.51 -10.68 -0.55
CA GLY A 376 -18.24 -9.96 -1.58
C GLY A 376 -18.36 -10.74 -2.88
N THR A 377 -18.83 -10.07 -3.93
CA THR A 377 -19.02 -10.64 -5.28
C THR A 377 -17.73 -10.50 -6.11
N THR A 378 -17.49 -11.47 -6.98
CA THR A 378 -16.33 -11.45 -7.90
C THR A 378 -16.71 -10.92 -9.28
N GLY A 379 -15.74 -10.80 -10.18
CA GLY A 379 -15.92 -10.21 -11.52
C GLY A 379 -17.02 -10.87 -12.38
N GLN A 380 -17.26 -12.17 -12.16
CA GLN A 380 -18.42 -12.91 -12.71
C GLN A 380 -18.82 -13.99 -11.69
N PRO A 381 -20.06 -14.52 -11.77
CA PRO A 381 -20.53 -15.60 -10.91
C PRO A 381 -19.62 -16.84 -11.00
N ILE A 382 -19.35 -17.46 -9.86
CA ILE A 382 -18.67 -18.76 -9.78
C ILE A 382 -19.62 -19.83 -10.35
N SER A 383 -19.11 -20.76 -11.14
CA SER A 383 -19.94 -21.80 -11.75
C SER A 383 -20.57 -22.72 -10.70
N ALA A 384 -21.77 -23.25 -11.00
CA ALA A 384 -22.45 -24.19 -10.10
C ALA A 384 -21.62 -25.44 -9.79
N GLU A 385 -20.83 -25.93 -10.75
CA GLU A 385 -19.94 -27.08 -10.58
C GLU A 385 -18.84 -26.78 -9.54
N ILE A 386 -18.20 -25.60 -9.63
CA ILE A 386 -17.17 -25.20 -8.66
C ILE A 386 -17.79 -24.95 -7.28
N LEU A 387 -18.94 -24.29 -7.23
CA LEU A 387 -19.67 -24.09 -5.96
C LEU A 387 -20.02 -25.42 -5.30
N GLN A 388 -20.57 -26.37 -6.05
CA GLN A 388 -20.87 -27.71 -5.54
C GLN A 388 -19.61 -28.43 -5.05
N THR A 389 -18.49 -28.31 -5.77
CA THR A 389 -17.22 -28.93 -5.38
C THR A 389 -16.65 -28.38 -4.07
N ILE A 390 -16.77 -27.05 -3.85
CA ILE A 390 -16.16 -26.35 -2.72
C ILE A 390 -17.12 -26.30 -1.50
N LEU A 391 -18.40 -26.04 -1.74
CA LEU A 391 -19.40 -25.80 -0.68
C LEU A 391 -20.24 -27.02 -0.37
N GLY A 392 -20.36 -27.99 -1.31
CA GLY A 392 -21.33 -29.08 -1.18
C GLY A 392 -22.75 -28.53 -1.20
N ASP A 393 -23.53 -28.81 -0.14
CA ASP A 393 -24.94 -28.36 -0.02
C ASP A 393 -25.09 -26.95 0.53
N GLU A 394 -23.99 -26.28 0.95
CA GLU A 394 -24.06 -24.90 1.44
C GLU A 394 -24.31 -23.92 0.29
N GLN A 395 -25.13 -22.89 0.54
CA GLN A 395 -25.45 -21.89 -0.46
C GLN A 395 -24.61 -20.62 -0.27
N PRO A 396 -24.18 -19.94 -1.36
CA PRO A 396 -23.58 -18.64 -1.28
C PRO A 396 -24.55 -17.60 -0.71
N ILE A 397 -24.02 -16.62 0.02
CA ILE A 397 -24.79 -15.44 0.44
C ILE A 397 -24.94 -14.46 -0.74
N THR A 398 -26.04 -13.72 -0.74
CA THR A 398 -26.33 -12.71 -1.79
C THR A 398 -26.40 -11.29 -1.24
N HIS A 399 -26.49 -11.14 0.06
CA HIS A 399 -26.48 -9.86 0.77
C HIS A 399 -25.01 -9.40 1.04
N ARG A 400 -24.85 -8.19 1.56
CA ARG A 400 -23.55 -7.65 1.97
C ARG A 400 -23.03 -8.46 3.17
N PRO A 401 -21.81 -9.02 3.14
CA PRO A 401 -21.31 -9.87 4.23
C PRO A 401 -21.31 -9.22 5.61
N ALA A 402 -21.08 -7.90 5.66
CA ALA A 402 -21.06 -7.17 6.93
C ALA A 402 -22.42 -7.03 7.62
N ASP A 403 -23.54 -7.27 6.91
CA ASP A 403 -24.88 -7.22 7.49
C ASP A 403 -25.10 -8.35 8.51
N ASP A 404 -24.30 -9.40 8.45
CA ASP A 404 -24.32 -10.50 9.43
C ASP A 404 -23.51 -10.21 10.71
N LEU A 405 -22.72 -9.11 10.74
CA LEU A 405 -21.85 -8.78 11.86
C LEU A 405 -22.58 -7.97 12.93
N GLN A 406 -22.43 -8.40 14.18
CA GLN A 406 -22.91 -7.63 15.33
C GLN A 406 -21.91 -6.52 15.67
N PRO A 407 -22.35 -5.40 16.30
CA PRO A 407 -21.46 -4.37 16.78
C PRO A 407 -20.29 -4.91 17.63
N GLU A 408 -19.06 -4.46 17.35
CA GLU A 408 -17.85 -5.02 17.95
C GLU A 408 -17.18 -4.09 18.97
N LEU A 409 -17.36 -2.75 18.86
CA LEU A 409 -16.61 -1.79 19.67
C LEU A 409 -16.82 -1.95 21.18
N GLY A 410 -18.07 -2.18 21.61
CA GLY A 410 -18.38 -2.34 23.04
C GLY A 410 -17.68 -3.55 23.64
N ALA A 411 -17.81 -4.71 23.00
CA ALA A 411 -17.16 -5.94 23.44
C ALA A 411 -15.63 -5.81 23.46
N ALA A 412 -15.06 -5.14 22.44
CA ALA A 412 -13.62 -4.93 22.38
C ALA A 412 -13.10 -3.97 23.47
N ALA A 413 -13.88 -2.93 23.81
CA ALA A 413 -13.55 -2.04 24.91
C ALA A 413 -13.55 -2.78 26.26
N ASP A 414 -14.54 -3.63 26.49
CA ASP A 414 -14.61 -4.45 27.69
C ASP A 414 -13.44 -5.45 27.78
N GLU A 415 -13.07 -6.08 26.65
CA GLU A 415 -12.01 -7.07 26.57
C GLU A 415 -10.62 -6.49 26.77
N ILE A 416 -10.33 -5.32 26.21
CA ILE A 416 -9.02 -4.65 26.37
C ILE A 416 -8.89 -3.97 27.74
N GLY A 417 -10.01 -3.53 28.31
CA GLY A 417 -10.10 -2.97 29.64
C GLY A 417 -9.12 -1.83 29.90
N ASP A 418 -8.48 -1.83 31.07
CA ASP A 418 -7.55 -0.78 31.54
C ASP A 418 -6.25 -0.65 30.71
N LEU A 419 -6.05 -1.45 29.68
CA LEU A 419 -4.93 -1.25 28.76
C LEU A 419 -5.20 -0.12 27.76
N ALA A 420 -6.46 0.11 27.40
CA ALA A 420 -6.86 1.19 26.53
C ALA A 420 -7.05 2.48 27.33
N GLU A 421 -6.42 3.57 26.89
CA GLU A 421 -6.57 4.90 27.49
C GLU A 421 -7.64 5.73 26.78
N ASN A 422 -7.96 5.37 25.54
CA ASN A 422 -8.91 6.10 24.70
C ASN A 422 -9.46 5.19 23.59
N ILE A 423 -10.37 5.73 22.77
CA ILE A 423 -11.01 5.00 21.67
C ILE A 423 -10.01 4.61 20.55
N ASP A 424 -8.93 5.36 20.35
CA ASP A 424 -7.88 5.03 19.36
C ASP A 424 -7.19 3.71 19.73
N ASP A 425 -7.00 3.44 21.02
CA ASP A 425 -6.45 2.18 21.53
C ASP A 425 -7.44 1.01 21.33
N VAL A 426 -8.73 1.24 21.59
CA VAL A 426 -9.78 0.25 21.34
C VAL A 426 -9.83 -0.11 19.86
N LEU A 427 -9.79 0.87 18.97
CA LEU A 427 -9.76 0.65 17.53
C LEU A 427 -8.49 -0.10 17.10
N SER A 428 -7.33 0.24 17.67
CA SER A 428 -6.08 -0.50 17.43
C SER A 428 -6.23 -1.97 17.83
N TYR A 429 -6.88 -2.24 18.96
CA TYR A 429 -7.14 -3.58 19.44
C TYR A 429 -8.12 -4.34 18.54
N VAL A 430 -9.24 -3.74 18.14
CA VAL A 430 -10.20 -4.38 17.21
C VAL A 430 -9.54 -4.76 15.90
N MET A 431 -8.70 -3.87 15.36
CA MET A 431 -8.03 -4.07 14.07
C MET A 431 -6.92 -5.11 14.13
N PHE A 432 -6.12 -5.12 15.19
CA PHE A 432 -4.96 -5.97 15.38
C PHE A 432 -4.85 -6.46 16.82
N PRO A 433 -5.72 -7.41 17.27
CA PRO A 433 -5.91 -7.73 18.68
C PRO A 433 -4.61 -8.04 19.43
N GLN A 434 -3.83 -9.01 18.94
CA GLN A 434 -2.60 -9.41 19.63
C GLN A 434 -1.49 -8.35 19.57
N PRO A 435 -1.14 -7.77 18.39
CA PRO A 435 -0.12 -6.72 18.32
C PRO A 435 -0.45 -5.47 19.13
N ALA A 436 -1.72 -5.07 19.13
CA ALA A 436 -2.16 -3.91 19.90
C ALA A 436 -2.10 -4.21 21.42
N ARG A 437 -2.57 -5.38 21.87
CA ARG A 437 -2.48 -5.77 23.28
C ARG A 437 -1.03 -5.77 23.76
N GLU A 438 -0.11 -6.36 22.98
CA GLU A 438 1.33 -6.39 23.30
C GLU A 438 1.93 -4.97 23.34
N TYR A 439 1.55 -4.11 22.41
CA TYR A 439 2.00 -2.73 22.36
C TYR A 439 1.47 -1.92 23.56
N LEU A 440 0.17 -2.01 23.86
CA LEU A 440 -0.47 -1.29 24.96
C LEU A 440 0.08 -1.75 26.32
N GLN A 441 0.30 -3.05 26.48
CA GLN A 441 0.96 -3.61 27.67
C GLN A 441 2.39 -3.04 27.84
N TRP A 442 3.19 -3.07 26.78
CA TRP A 442 4.54 -2.49 26.76
C TRP A 442 4.52 -0.99 27.10
N ARG A 443 3.55 -0.23 26.55
CA ARG A 443 3.36 1.19 26.86
C ARG A 443 3.03 1.40 28.35
N LYS A 444 2.11 0.62 28.88
CA LYS A 444 1.69 0.68 30.30
C LYS A 444 2.84 0.35 31.26
N GLU A 445 3.73 -0.56 30.90
CA GLU A 445 4.92 -0.91 31.66
C GLU A 445 6.03 0.16 31.56
N GLY A 446 5.72 1.31 30.96
CA GLY A 446 6.62 2.45 30.79
C GLY A 446 7.59 2.28 29.60
N GLY A 447 7.24 1.45 28.62
CA GLY A 447 7.84 1.47 27.30
C GLY A 447 7.55 2.80 26.60
N GLY A 448 8.55 3.38 25.96
CA GLY A 448 8.42 4.65 25.23
C GLY A 448 9.80 5.23 24.90
N PRO A 449 9.86 6.24 24.03
CA PRO A 449 11.12 6.85 23.61
C PRO A 449 11.94 7.43 24.78
N GLU A 450 11.27 7.88 25.84
CA GLU A 450 11.95 8.37 27.04
C GLU A 450 12.72 7.28 27.79
N ARG A 451 12.22 6.04 27.82
CA ARG A 451 12.92 4.92 28.49
C ARG A 451 14.05 4.36 27.64
N GLU A 452 13.90 4.34 26.33
CA GLU A 452 15.02 3.97 25.43
C GLU A 452 16.15 4.99 25.54
N LEU A 453 15.85 6.29 25.66
CA LEU A 453 16.83 7.33 25.89
C LEU A 453 17.51 7.16 27.27
N VAL A 454 16.72 6.91 28.30
CA VAL A 454 17.25 6.66 29.66
C VAL A 454 18.07 5.36 29.71
N ALA A 455 17.61 4.29 29.04
CA ALA A 455 18.37 3.04 28.95
C ALA A 455 19.66 3.20 28.14
N ALA A 456 19.64 3.97 27.05
CA ALA A 456 20.81 4.31 26.26
C ALA A 456 21.81 5.16 27.06
N VAL A 457 21.32 6.16 27.81
CA VAL A 457 22.15 7.00 28.70
C VAL A 457 22.74 6.16 29.86
N ILE A 458 21.94 5.32 30.51
CA ILE A 458 22.41 4.41 31.54
C ILE A 458 23.41 3.40 30.94
N GLY A 459 23.12 2.80 29.79
CA GLY A 459 24.03 1.91 29.08
C GLY A 459 25.37 2.59 28.74
N ALA A 460 25.32 3.84 28.27
CA ALA A 460 26.53 4.64 28.01
C ALA A 460 27.31 4.98 29.29
N MET A 461 26.65 5.18 30.44
CA MET A 461 27.28 5.44 31.73
C MET A 461 27.97 4.18 32.29
N PHE A 462 27.50 2.98 31.95
CA PHE A 462 28.11 1.71 32.43
C PHE A 462 29.10 1.10 31.44
N VAL A 463 29.24 1.62 30.21
CA VAL A 463 30.35 1.25 29.31
C VAL A 463 31.60 1.94 29.81
N ARG A 464 32.40 1.23 30.66
CA ARG A 464 33.73 1.72 31.02
C ARG A 464 34.54 1.91 29.73
N PRO A 465 35.10 3.13 29.48
CA PRO A 465 36.04 3.29 28.38
C PRO A 465 37.19 2.28 28.57
N LYS A 466 37.37 1.40 27.60
CA LYS A 466 38.60 0.62 27.51
C LYS A 466 39.74 1.65 27.52
N LYS A 467 40.65 1.56 28.49
CA LYS A 467 41.85 2.40 28.54
C LYS A 467 42.48 2.43 27.16
N ALA A 468 42.43 3.59 26.51
CA ALA A 468 43.21 3.82 25.32
C ALA A 468 44.68 3.69 25.68
N THR A 469 45.39 2.74 25.10
CA THR A 469 46.85 2.72 25.06
C THR A 469 47.29 4.00 24.37
N ALA A 470 48.14 4.75 25.07
CA ALA A 470 48.69 6.01 24.60
C ALA A 470 49.42 5.79 23.26
N GLY A 471 49.03 6.52 22.24
CA GLY A 471 49.76 6.64 20.98
C GLY A 471 48.94 6.52 19.71
N GLN A 472 47.96 7.41 19.50
CA GLN A 472 47.58 7.92 18.18
C GLN A 472 46.41 8.90 18.37
N ALA A 473 46.67 10.17 18.09
CA ALA A 473 45.62 11.21 18.01
C ALA A 473 44.71 10.94 16.81
N PRO A 474 43.38 11.16 16.94
CA PRO A 474 42.49 11.02 15.80
C PRO A 474 42.78 12.15 14.81
N VAL A 475 43.19 11.79 13.60
CA VAL A 475 43.28 12.70 12.48
C VAL A 475 41.81 12.96 12.01
N LEU A 476 41.33 14.16 12.25
CA LEU A 476 40.15 14.68 11.59
C LEU A 476 40.45 14.79 10.08
N MET A 477 40.01 13.83 9.30
CA MET A 477 40.03 13.97 7.84
C MET A 477 38.97 14.98 7.43
N ALA A 478 39.40 16.15 7.02
CA ALA A 478 38.58 17.15 6.38
C ALA A 478 38.05 16.60 5.03
N ALA A 479 36.80 16.88 4.73
CA ALA A 479 36.04 16.39 3.57
C ALA A 479 36.61 16.74 2.19
N ASN A 480 37.79 17.35 2.10
CA ASN A 480 38.39 17.78 0.83
C ASN A 480 39.18 16.68 0.10
N GLY A 481 39.46 15.53 0.69
CA GLY A 481 40.21 14.45 0.05
C GLY A 481 39.41 13.56 -0.91
N ALA A 482 38.10 13.50 -0.78
CA ALA A 482 37.24 12.61 -1.57
C ALA A 482 37.03 13.11 -3.01
N VAL A 483 37.07 14.43 -3.23
CA VAL A 483 36.85 15.03 -4.56
C VAL A 483 38.08 14.87 -5.46
N GLU A 484 39.27 14.83 -4.91
CA GLU A 484 40.49 14.64 -5.73
C GLU A 484 40.71 13.17 -6.12
N GLN A 485 40.34 12.21 -5.30
CA GLN A 485 40.40 10.78 -5.66
C GLN A 485 39.46 10.44 -6.81
N TRP A 486 38.29 11.05 -6.89
CA TRP A 486 37.32 10.85 -8.00
C TRP A 486 37.89 11.42 -9.33
N LYS A 487 38.59 12.53 -9.29
CA LYS A 487 39.22 13.12 -10.48
C LYS A 487 40.39 12.30 -11.03
N SER A 488 41.07 11.54 -10.19
CA SER A 488 42.15 10.66 -10.63
C SER A 488 41.62 9.34 -11.24
N TYR A 489 40.51 8.80 -10.72
CA TYR A 489 39.90 7.59 -11.25
C TYR A 489 39.26 7.78 -12.64
N GLY A 490 38.71 8.96 -12.92
CA GLY A 490 38.14 9.33 -14.23
C GLY A 490 39.20 9.47 -15.34
N ARG A 491 40.41 9.88 -15.02
CA ARG A 491 41.51 10.06 -16.03
C ARG A 491 42.19 8.75 -16.42
N GLN A 492 42.16 7.72 -15.58
CA GLN A 492 42.76 6.41 -15.91
C GLN A 492 41.92 5.54 -16.84
N ARG A 493 40.63 5.82 -17.03
CA ARG A 493 39.73 5.07 -17.92
C ARG A 493 39.62 5.64 -19.35
N GLN A 494 40.19 6.81 -19.62
CA GLN A 494 40.22 7.38 -20.99
C GLN A 494 41.49 7.06 -21.78
N MET A 495 42.40 6.23 -21.22
CA MET A 495 43.65 5.81 -21.88
C MET A 495 43.79 4.29 -21.95
N ARG A 496 42.75 3.56 -22.21
CA ARG A 496 42.83 2.18 -22.69
C ARG A 496 41.71 1.90 -23.67
#